data_ba28e2a1bbe6d488cf989a99a8dd9857
#
_entry.id   ba28e2a1bbe6d488cf989a99a8dd9857
#
_cell.length_a   1.000
_cell.length_b   1.000
_cell.length_c   1.000
_cell.angle_alpha   90.00
_cell.angle_beta   90.00
_cell.angle_gamma   90.00
#
_symmetry.space_group_name_H-M   'P 1'
#
loop_
_entity.id
_entity.type
_entity.pdbx_description
1 polymer ?
#
loop_
_entity_poly.entity_id
_entity_poly.type
_entity_poly.pdbx_seq_one_letter_code
_entity_poly.pdbx_strand_id
1 'polypeptide(L)'
;MGLTLATVPLAVTNLSRMQFAVTAITHFLFVTTTVGMLLTTMIFEFLYAYGRGDTEKFGRLTLFFSRIFFFSFGTGVVTGLIMEFQFGMNWSAFTRLMGDVAGVSLAIESMISFFIESTIIGLWRFTWGKLPKRAHAWLGVGMLGASLFSVVWIIAINAFMQNPYGFHLENGRARLNSLITLLQNPQYQPEFLHVLFAILITGGFVTAGVSAWQILHKRDTAAFKIAVQIGLLIALPAAFLQPAQGDDQGAATAALQPMKFTAIEGRYNTEGSATTGAPWAMAALINEKDRTVKAVSIPNLGTYFGKNTFTGAMPGMNAVAKMYHAKFDKTV
;
A
#
# COMPACT_ATOMS: atom_id res chain seq x y z
N MET A 1 29.12 21.20 -17.04
CA MET A 1 29.23 21.73 -15.67
C MET A 1 28.90 20.59 -14.72
N GLY A 2 29.95 19.88 -14.22
CA GLY A 2 29.76 18.72 -13.35
C GLY A 2 29.17 19.15 -12.00
N LEU A 3 27.98 18.71 -11.70
CA LEU A 3 27.43 18.77 -10.36
C LEU A 3 28.27 17.85 -9.47
N THR A 4 29.24 18.38 -8.76
CA THR A 4 29.83 17.71 -7.59
C THR A 4 28.68 17.57 -6.57
N LEU A 5 28.06 16.40 -6.55
CA LEU A 5 27.15 16.03 -5.46
C LEU A 5 28.00 16.06 -4.18
N ALA A 6 27.77 17.08 -3.33
CA ALA A 6 28.36 17.10 -2.00
C ALA A 6 27.99 15.75 -1.36
N THR A 7 28.99 14.97 -0.92
CA THR A 7 28.79 13.70 -0.26
C THR A 7 28.05 13.95 1.06
N VAL A 8 26.76 13.61 1.08
CA VAL A 8 25.97 13.69 2.31
C VAL A 8 26.54 12.68 3.30
N PRO A 9 26.84 13.06 4.56
CA PRO A 9 27.35 12.12 5.55
C PRO A 9 26.41 10.90 5.68
N LEU A 10 26.98 9.70 5.77
CA LEU A 10 26.23 8.44 5.85
C LEU A 10 25.22 8.45 7.02
N ALA A 11 25.58 9.07 8.14
CA ALA A 11 24.68 9.23 9.29
C ALA A 11 23.40 10.02 8.93
N VAL A 12 23.51 11.12 8.17
CA VAL A 12 22.35 11.92 7.74
C VAL A 12 21.49 11.12 6.77
N THR A 13 22.10 10.39 5.83
CA THR A 13 21.38 9.52 4.91
C THR A 13 20.59 8.44 5.65
N ASN A 14 21.20 7.78 6.63
CA ASN A 14 20.55 6.74 7.42
C ASN A 14 19.41 7.30 8.28
N LEU A 15 19.59 8.46 8.90
CA LEU A 15 18.52 9.12 9.65
C LEU A 15 17.34 9.52 8.75
N SER A 16 17.60 10.03 7.55
CA SER A 16 16.58 10.37 6.56
C SER A 16 15.79 9.13 6.10
N ARG A 17 16.49 8.02 5.87
CA ARG A 17 15.85 6.73 5.52
C ARG A 17 14.98 6.20 6.67
N MET A 18 15.48 6.26 7.90
CA MET A 18 14.74 5.82 9.08
C MET A 18 13.50 6.69 9.30
N GLN A 19 13.64 8.00 9.21
CA GLN A 19 12.52 8.95 9.31
C GLN A 19 11.43 8.64 8.25
N PHE A 20 11.83 8.46 7.00
CA PHE A 20 10.89 8.14 5.92
C PHE A 20 10.23 6.79 6.15
N ALA A 21 10.98 5.76 6.55
CA ALA A 21 10.45 4.43 6.82
C ALA A 21 9.39 4.45 7.94
N VAL A 22 9.67 5.11 9.06
CA VAL A 22 8.72 5.24 10.18
C VAL A 22 7.46 5.98 9.74
N THR A 23 7.62 7.10 9.01
CA THR A 23 6.47 7.87 8.50
C THR A 23 5.64 7.06 7.52
N ALA A 24 6.28 6.39 6.55
CA ALA A 24 5.60 5.58 5.53
C ALA A 24 4.86 4.38 6.13
N ILE A 25 5.49 3.65 7.06
CA ILE A 25 4.85 2.52 7.76
C ILE A 25 3.63 3.00 8.55
N THR A 26 3.77 4.11 9.29
CA THR A 26 2.66 4.68 10.08
C THR A 26 1.55 5.15 9.15
N HIS A 27 1.87 5.88 8.10
CA HIS A 27 0.89 6.36 7.12
C HIS A 27 0.11 5.20 6.49
N PHE A 28 0.80 4.18 5.99
CA PHE A 28 0.18 3.03 5.35
C PHE A 28 -0.77 2.27 6.29
N LEU A 29 -0.39 2.11 7.56
CA LEU A 29 -1.25 1.49 8.58
C LEU A 29 -2.57 2.26 8.74
N PHE A 30 -2.51 3.59 8.83
CA PHE A 30 -3.70 4.41 9.01
C PHE A 30 -4.52 4.56 7.73
N VAL A 31 -3.90 4.63 6.55
CA VAL A 31 -4.62 4.73 5.28
C VAL A 31 -5.41 3.45 4.99
N THR A 32 -4.80 2.28 5.10
CA THR A 32 -5.52 1.01 4.90
C THR A 32 -6.65 0.82 5.90
N THR A 33 -6.44 1.23 7.15
CA THR A 33 -7.49 1.24 8.18
C THR A 33 -8.59 2.25 7.82
N THR A 34 -8.26 3.45 7.37
CA THR A 34 -9.24 4.50 7.01
C THR A 34 -10.17 4.03 5.91
N VAL A 35 -9.63 3.62 4.76
CA VAL A 35 -10.45 3.23 3.61
C VAL A 35 -11.25 1.96 3.91
N GLY A 36 -10.65 0.99 4.60
CA GLY A 36 -11.33 -0.23 5.03
C GLY A 36 -12.45 0.04 6.05
N MET A 37 -12.23 0.94 7.01
CA MET A 37 -13.24 1.34 7.99
C MET A 37 -14.34 2.20 7.36
N LEU A 38 -14.02 3.03 6.37
CA LEU A 38 -15.02 3.76 5.60
C LEU A 38 -15.99 2.79 4.92
N LEU A 39 -15.47 1.78 4.22
CA LEU A 39 -16.29 0.75 3.56
C LEU A 39 -17.23 0.05 4.54
N THR A 40 -16.72 -0.42 5.69
CA THR A 40 -17.56 -1.11 6.69
C THR A 40 -18.58 -0.19 7.33
N THR A 41 -18.21 1.06 7.61
CA THR A 41 -19.11 2.09 8.13
C THR A 41 -20.25 2.37 7.14
N MET A 42 -19.94 2.48 5.85
CA MET A 42 -20.95 2.65 4.80
C MET A 42 -21.91 1.47 4.71
N ILE A 43 -21.41 0.23 4.81
CA ILE A 43 -22.28 -0.95 4.81
C ILE A 43 -23.30 -0.86 5.95
N PHE A 44 -22.87 -0.48 7.16
CA PHE A 44 -23.79 -0.29 8.28
C PHE A 44 -24.79 0.86 8.00
N GLU A 45 -24.33 1.95 7.40
CA GLU A 45 -25.20 3.08 7.06
C GLU A 45 -26.24 2.71 5.99
N PHE A 46 -25.87 1.94 4.97
CA PHE A 46 -26.81 1.43 3.98
C PHE A 46 -27.84 0.48 4.61
N LEU A 47 -27.43 -0.38 5.54
CA LEU A 47 -28.36 -1.21 6.30
C LEU A 47 -29.29 -0.38 7.20
N TYR A 48 -28.80 0.76 7.73
CA TYR A 48 -29.62 1.71 8.46
C TYR A 48 -30.64 2.41 7.57
N ALA A 49 -30.25 2.81 6.37
CA ALA A 49 -31.06 3.63 5.45
C ALA A 49 -32.07 2.82 4.64
N TYR A 50 -31.74 1.57 4.29
CA TYR A 50 -32.51 0.71 3.37
C TYR A 50 -32.95 -0.62 3.98
N GLY A 51 -32.48 -0.97 5.17
CA GLY A 51 -32.81 -2.21 5.86
C GLY A 51 -34.29 -2.30 6.23
N ARG A 52 -34.71 -3.50 6.61
CA ARG A 52 -36.07 -3.78 7.11
C ARG A 52 -36.03 -4.17 8.59
N GLY A 53 -37.10 -3.89 9.31
CA GLY A 53 -37.21 -4.19 10.74
C GLY A 53 -36.43 -3.20 11.62
N ASP A 54 -35.81 -3.68 12.70
CA ASP A 54 -34.99 -2.83 13.60
C ASP A 54 -33.68 -2.43 12.94
N THR A 55 -33.67 -1.26 12.30
CA THR A 55 -32.48 -0.68 11.64
C THR A 55 -31.67 0.23 12.56
N GLU A 56 -32.18 0.62 13.72
CA GLU A 56 -31.50 1.57 14.62
C GLU A 56 -30.17 1.03 15.16
N LYS A 57 -30.03 -0.30 15.31
CA LYS A 57 -28.76 -0.94 15.64
C LYS A 57 -27.67 -0.65 14.62
N PHE A 58 -28.00 -0.58 13.33
CA PHE A 58 -27.04 -0.23 12.27
C PHE A 58 -26.64 1.25 12.33
N GLY A 59 -27.57 2.15 12.68
CA GLY A 59 -27.26 3.55 12.93
C GLY A 59 -26.26 3.72 14.09
N ARG A 60 -26.45 2.94 15.18
CA ARG A 60 -25.47 2.93 16.30
C ARG A 60 -24.11 2.39 15.88
N LEU A 61 -24.05 1.32 15.07
CA LEU A 61 -22.81 0.78 14.51
C LEU A 61 -22.12 1.80 13.59
N THR A 62 -22.88 2.46 12.71
CA THR A 62 -22.35 3.53 11.84
C THR A 62 -21.66 4.62 12.66
N LEU A 63 -22.32 5.15 13.67
CA LEU A 63 -21.75 6.19 14.54
C LEU A 63 -20.59 5.70 15.38
N PHE A 64 -20.59 4.44 15.80
CA PHE A 64 -19.50 3.85 16.54
C PHE A 64 -18.24 3.72 15.67
N PHE A 65 -18.36 3.09 14.51
CA PHE A 65 -17.23 2.84 13.61
C PHE A 65 -16.73 4.10 12.90
N SER A 66 -17.61 5.09 12.67
CA SER A 66 -17.18 6.39 12.14
C SER A 66 -16.18 7.11 13.04
N ARG A 67 -16.20 6.89 14.36
CA ARG A 67 -15.19 7.48 15.27
C ARG A 67 -13.80 6.91 15.02
N ILE A 68 -13.70 5.60 14.75
CA ILE A 68 -12.45 4.95 14.41
C ILE A 68 -11.98 5.43 13.04
N PHE A 69 -12.89 5.52 12.07
CA PHE A 69 -12.62 6.09 10.75
C PHE A 69 -12.06 7.51 10.85
N PHE A 70 -12.72 8.43 11.58
CA PHE A 70 -12.23 9.81 11.70
C PHE A 70 -10.86 9.91 12.38
N PHE A 71 -10.62 9.10 13.40
CA PHE A 71 -9.30 9.07 14.05
C PHE A 71 -8.21 8.60 13.08
N SER A 72 -8.46 7.49 12.36
CA SER A 72 -7.53 6.96 11.38
C SER A 72 -7.31 7.93 10.23
N PHE A 73 -8.37 8.56 9.72
CA PHE A 73 -8.30 9.57 8.68
C PHE A 73 -7.43 10.76 9.09
N GLY A 74 -7.70 11.35 10.26
CA GLY A 74 -6.91 12.48 10.74
C GLY A 74 -5.43 12.15 10.90
N THR A 75 -5.11 10.97 11.44
CA THR A 75 -3.72 10.51 11.57
C THR A 75 -3.08 10.22 10.21
N GLY A 76 -3.86 9.62 9.30
CA GLY A 76 -3.44 9.37 7.91
C GLY A 76 -3.07 10.66 7.18
N VAL A 77 -3.92 11.70 7.28
CA VAL A 77 -3.65 13.02 6.68
C VAL A 77 -2.37 13.63 7.21
N VAL A 78 -2.18 13.67 8.53
CA VAL A 78 -0.98 14.24 9.14
C VAL A 78 0.28 13.52 8.67
N THR A 79 0.28 12.20 8.67
CA THR A 79 1.44 11.40 8.25
C THR A 79 1.69 11.49 6.74
N GLY A 80 0.64 11.61 5.92
CA GLY A 80 0.75 11.83 4.47
C GLY A 80 1.41 13.16 4.13
N LEU A 81 0.95 14.25 4.76
CA LEU A 81 1.56 15.56 4.59
C LEU A 81 3.04 15.57 4.99
N ILE A 82 3.40 14.89 6.09
CA ILE A 82 4.79 14.76 6.50
C ILE A 82 5.61 14.05 5.41
N MET A 83 5.09 13.00 4.78
CA MET A 83 5.76 12.30 3.68
C MET A 83 5.99 13.21 2.47
N GLU A 84 4.98 14.00 2.07
CA GLU A 84 5.12 14.95 0.95
C GLU A 84 6.22 15.98 1.23
N PHE A 85 6.28 16.52 2.45
CA PHE A 85 7.37 17.43 2.82
C PHE A 85 8.74 16.74 2.78
N GLN A 86 8.83 15.47 3.16
CA GLN A 86 10.09 14.73 3.10
C GLN A 86 10.62 14.58 1.66
N PHE A 87 9.74 14.46 0.65
CA PHE A 87 10.18 14.47 -0.75
C PHE A 87 10.91 15.76 -1.13
N GLY A 88 10.39 16.92 -0.70
CA GLY A 88 11.03 18.21 -0.97
C GLY A 88 12.31 18.45 -0.17
N MET A 89 12.42 17.90 1.05
CA MET A 89 13.54 18.09 1.97
C MET A 89 14.61 17.00 1.81
N ASN A 90 14.33 15.80 2.30
CA ASN A 90 15.32 14.73 2.38
C ASN A 90 15.63 14.10 1.00
N TRP A 91 14.67 14.13 0.09
CA TRP A 91 14.74 13.54 -1.24
C TRP A 91 14.73 14.55 -2.38
N SER A 92 15.24 15.77 -2.10
CA SER A 92 15.20 16.89 -3.05
C SER A 92 15.89 16.62 -4.39
N ALA A 93 16.91 15.75 -4.45
CA ALA A 93 17.53 15.33 -5.70
C ALA A 93 16.57 14.51 -6.58
N PHE A 94 15.82 13.59 -5.97
CA PHE A 94 14.75 12.84 -6.64
C PHE A 94 13.68 13.80 -7.16
N THR A 95 13.20 14.71 -6.31
CA THR A 95 12.14 15.66 -6.68
C THR A 95 12.59 16.58 -7.83
N ARG A 96 13.86 17.00 -7.87
CA ARG A 96 14.39 17.79 -8.99
C ARG A 96 14.41 17.01 -10.31
N LEU A 97 14.74 15.72 -10.27
CA LEU A 97 14.80 14.88 -11.45
C LEU A 97 13.41 14.41 -11.91
N MET A 98 12.57 13.97 -10.98
CA MET A 98 11.30 13.27 -11.24
C MET A 98 10.07 14.12 -10.90
N GLY A 99 10.23 15.38 -10.49
CA GLY A 99 9.12 16.22 -9.98
C GLY A 99 8.02 16.47 -11.02
N ASP A 100 8.36 16.56 -12.29
CA ASP A 100 7.36 16.75 -13.36
C ASP A 100 6.50 15.49 -13.60
N VAL A 101 6.94 14.32 -13.14
CA VAL A 101 6.16 13.07 -13.18
C VAL A 101 5.44 12.87 -11.85
N ALA A 102 6.19 12.86 -10.75
CA ALA A 102 5.65 12.63 -9.41
C ALA A 102 4.68 13.73 -8.98
N GLY A 103 5.01 15.00 -9.26
CA GLY A 103 4.20 16.14 -8.87
C GLY A 103 2.83 16.17 -9.51
N VAL A 104 2.67 15.65 -10.73
CA VAL A 104 1.35 15.57 -11.37
C VAL A 104 0.42 14.62 -10.62
N SER A 105 0.90 13.42 -10.26
CA SER A 105 0.11 12.45 -9.49
C SER A 105 -0.24 12.98 -8.09
N LEU A 106 0.74 13.57 -7.40
CA LEU A 106 0.54 14.16 -6.07
C LEU A 106 -0.40 15.38 -6.13
N ALA A 107 -0.33 16.20 -7.19
CA ALA A 107 -1.25 17.31 -7.37
C ALA A 107 -2.70 16.86 -7.61
N ILE A 108 -2.90 15.82 -8.43
CA ILE A 108 -4.24 15.24 -8.64
C ILE A 108 -4.77 14.65 -7.33
N GLU A 109 -3.94 13.95 -6.59
CA GLU A 109 -4.31 13.35 -5.30
C GLU A 109 -4.70 14.44 -4.30
N SER A 110 -3.84 15.43 -4.04
CA SER A 110 -4.08 16.44 -3.02
C SER A 110 -5.14 17.47 -3.41
N MET A 111 -5.13 17.97 -4.66
CA MET A 111 -6.05 19.03 -5.09
C MET A 111 -7.44 18.51 -5.48
N ILE A 112 -7.55 17.28 -5.97
CA ILE A 112 -8.84 16.72 -6.40
C ILE A 112 -9.35 15.73 -5.37
N SER A 113 -8.64 14.63 -5.14
CA SER A 113 -9.12 13.54 -4.27
C SER A 113 -9.30 14.00 -2.83
N PHE A 114 -8.24 14.52 -2.21
CA PHE A 114 -8.27 14.91 -0.80
C PHE A 114 -9.20 16.10 -0.54
N PHE A 115 -9.27 17.09 -1.46
CA PHE A 115 -10.18 18.21 -1.31
C PHE A 115 -11.66 17.78 -1.38
N ILE A 116 -12.00 16.90 -2.33
CA ILE A 116 -13.36 16.33 -2.43
C ILE A 116 -13.64 15.46 -1.20
N GLU A 117 -12.71 14.59 -0.81
CA GLU A 117 -12.87 13.69 0.32
C GLU A 117 -13.11 14.47 1.62
N SER A 118 -12.25 15.44 1.96
CA SER A 118 -12.38 16.25 3.18
C SER A 118 -13.68 17.06 3.21
N THR A 119 -14.12 17.58 2.05
CA THR A 119 -15.39 18.30 1.92
C THR A 119 -16.57 17.37 2.20
N ILE A 120 -16.60 16.18 1.58
CA ILE A 120 -17.70 15.23 1.78
C ILE A 120 -17.67 14.66 3.21
N ILE A 121 -16.51 14.43 3.80
CA ILE A 121 -16.36 14.02 5.22
C ILE A 121 -17.01 15.06 6.13
N GLY A 122 -16.74 16.34 5.89
CA GLY A 122 -17.38 17.44 6.62
C GLY A 122 -18.91 17.43 6.45
N LEU A 123 -19.40 17.35 5.21
CA LEU A 123 -20.83 17.26 4.93
C LEU A 123 -21.43 16.04 5.63
N TRP A 124 -20.86 14.86 5.48
CA TRP A 124 -21.36 13.63 6.10
C TRP A 124 -21.44 13.77 7.63
N ARG A 125 -20.41 14.33 8.27
CA ARG A 125 -20.36 14.46 9.74
C ARG A 125 -21.40 15.45 10.26
N PHE A 126 -21.60 16.58 9.58
CA PHE A 126 -22.46 17.67 10.07
C PHE A 126 -23.92 17.56 9.63
N THR A 127 -24.23 16.67 8.68
CA THR A 127 -25.61 16.46 8.20
C THR A 127 -26.27 15.19 8.74
N TRP A 128 -25.59 14.42 9.60
CA TRP A 128 -26.17 13.28 10.27
C TRP A 128 -27.45 13.69 11.03
N GLY A 129 -28.56 13.02 10.76
CA GLY A 129 -29.87 13.34 11.32
C GLY A 129 -30.57 14.58 10.75
N LYS A 130 -29.92 15.32 9.85
CA LYS A 130 -30.49 16.49 9.15
C LYS A 130 -30.96 16.15 7.74
N LEU A 131 -30.23 15.26 7.05
CA LEU A 131 -30.61 14.76 5.74
C LEU A 131 -31.45 13.48 5.86
N PRO A 132 -32.29 13.18 4.85
CA PRO A 132 -32.91 11.87 4.74
C PRO A 132 -31.85 10.76 4.78
N LYS A 133 -32.10 9.68 5.54
CA LYS A 133 -31.15 8.57 5.73
C LYS A 133 -30.53 8.09 4.41
N ARG A 134 -31.34 7.95 3.36
CA ARG A 134 -30.88 7.48 2.04
C ARG A 134 -29.94 8.48 1.36
N ALA A 135 -30.27 9.76 1.36
CA ALA A 135 -29.41 10.80 0.78
C ALA A 135 -28.08 10.90 1.54
N HIS A 136 -28.11 10.78 2.86
CA HIS A 136 -26.92 10.79 3.69
C HIS A 136 -26.00 9.58 3.40
N ALA A 137 -26.55 8.38 3.23
CA ALA A 137 -25.75 7.19 2.89
C ALA A 137 -24.99 7.35 1.55
N TRP A 138 -25.56 8.08 0.58
CA TRP A 138 -24.87 8.34 -0.70
C TRP A 138 -23.69 9.32 -0.58
N LEU A 139 -23.64 10.17 0.46
CA LEU A 139 -22.42 10.93 0.75
C LEU A 139 -21.25 9.98 1.09
N GLY A 140 -21.53 8.88 1.79
CA GLY A 140 -20.53 7.84 2.06
C GLY A 140 -19.95 7.22 0.77
N VAL A 141 -20.79 6.99 -0.25
CA VAL A 141 -20.32 6.51 -1.57
C VAL A 141 -19.37 7.53 -2.21
N GLY A 142 -19.73 8.81 -2.13
CA GLY A 142 -18.86 9.90 -2.61
C GLY A 142 -17.50 9.91 -1.89
N MET A 143 -17.47 9.74 -0.56
CA MET A 143 -16.24 9.63 0.21
C MET A 143 -15.40 8.43 -0.26
N LEU A 144 -16.00 7.25 -0.36
CA LEU A 144 -15.28 6.05 -0.80
C LEU A 144 -14.75 6.21 -2.22
N GLY A 145 -15.52 6.82 -3.11
CA GLY A 145 -15.08 7.13 -4.47
C GLY A 145 -13.87 8.06 -4.50
N ALA A 146 -13.87 9.12 -3.69
CA ALA A 146 -12.73 10.04 -3.57
C ALA A 146 -11.49 9.35 -2.98
N SER A 147 -11.67 8.55 -1.90
CA SER A 147 -10.58 7.77 -1.30
C SER A 147 -9.97 6.78 -2.29
N LEU A 148 -10.79 6.03 -3.03
CA LEU A 148 -10.29 5.07 -4.04
C LEU A 148 -9.63 5.80 -5.22
N PHE A 149 -10.09 6.98 -5.59
CA PHE A 149 -9.45 7.79 -6.62
C PHE A 149 -8.07 8.30 -6.15
N SER A 150 -7.92 8.63 -4.86
CA SER A 150 -6.60 8.90 -4.25
C SER A 150 -5.69 7.68 -4.35
N VAL A 151 -6.16 6.49 -3.98
CA VAL A 151 -5.39 5.23 -4.08
C VAL A 151 -4.88 5.00 -5.49
N VAL A 152 -5.68 5.27 -6.54
CA VAL A 152 -5.26 5.14 -7.95
C VAL A 152 -3.99 5.94 -8.23
N TRP A 153 -3.95 7.21 -7.85
CA TRP A 153 -2.84 8.10 -8.18
C TRP A 153 -1.61 7.89 -7.30
N ILE A 154 -1.81 7.56 -6.03
CA ILE A 154 -0.69 7.24 -5.12
C ILE A 154 -0.01 5.94 -5.53
N ILE A 155 -0.75 4.91 -5.93
CA ILE A 155 -0.14 3.68 -6.44
C ILE A 155 0.52 3.92 -7.79
N ALA A 156 -0.02 4.79 -8.64
CA ALA A 156 0.61 5.13 -9.91
C ALA A 156 2.01 5.75 -9.73
N ILE A 157 2.18 6.68 -8.79
CA ILE A 157 3.50 7.24 -8.50
C ILE A 157 4.40 6.24 -7.75
N ASN A 158 3.85 5.41 -6.87
CA ASN A 158 4.62 4.36 -6.21
C ASN A 158 5.19 3.37 -7.22
N ALA A 159 4.37 2.87 -8.14
CA ALA A 159 4.79 2.00 -9.23
C ALA A 159 5.86 2.66 -10.12
N PHE A 160 5.72 3.96 -10.43
CA PHE A 160 6.73 4.72 -11.17
C PHE A 160 8.05 4.81 -10.41
N MET A 161 8.03 5.06 -9.10
CA MET A 161 9.26 5.10 -8.28
C MET A 161 9.99 3.75 -8.25
N GLN A 162 9.24 2.66 -8.31
CA GLN A 162 9.80 1.31 -8.31
C GLN A 162 10.29 0.87 -9.69
N ASN A 163 9.55 1.23 -10.74
CA ASN A 163 9.85 0.92 -12.13
C ASN A 163 9.56 2.16 -12.99
N PRO A 164 10.52 3.07 -13.20
CA PRO A 164 10.31 4.27 -14.02
C PRO A 164 9.88 3.89 -15.44
N TYR A 165 8.65 4.24 -15.82
CA TYR A 165 8.01 3.88 -17.08
C TYR A 165 7.22 5.05 -17.66
N GLY A 166 7.22 5.20 -18.98
CA GLY A 166 6.39 6.20 -19.67
C GLY A 166 6.87 7.64 -19.54
N PHE A 167 8.17 7.85 -19.45
CA PHE A 167 8.79 9.18 -19.41
C PHE A 167 9.93 9.30 -20.44
N HIS A 168 10.34 10.52 -20.70
CA HIS A 168 11.57 10.86 -21.43
C HIS A 168 12.36 11.92 -20.65
N LEU A 169 13.64 12.02 -20.96
CA LEU A 169 14.50 13.04 -20.35
C LEU A 169 14.54 14.29 -21.23
N GLU A 170 14.20 15.43 -20.64
CA GLU A 170 14.27 16.74 -21.26
C GLU A 170 15.01 17.70 -20.31
N ASN A 171 16.10 18.31 -20.78
CA ASN A 171 16.92 19.25 -19.98
C ASN A 171 17.32 18.70 -18.61
N GLY A 172 17.63 17.40 -18.51
CA GLY A 172 18.03 16.74 -17.27
C GLY A 172 16.89 16.48 -16.28
N ARG A 173 15.63 16.59 -16.71
CA ARG A 173 14.43 16.25 -15.93
C ARG A 173 13.61 15.20 -16.65
N ALA A 174 12.96 14.35 -15.88
CA ALA A 174 12.00 13.38 -16.41
C ALA A 174 10.67 14.10 -16.72
N ARG A 175 10.22 13.96 -17.97
CA ARG A 175 8.94 14.44 -18.44
C ARG A 175 8.00 13.27 -18.70
N LEU A 176 6.77 13.37 -18.22
CA LEU A 176 5.77 12.34 -18.45
C LEU A 176 5.30 12.35 -19.90
N ASN A 177 5.25 11.20 -20.56
CA ASN A 177 4.71 11.08 -21.91
C ASN A 177 3.19 11.30 -21.93
N SER A 178 2.47 10.68 -21.01
CA SER A 178 1.04 10.93 -20.79
C SER A 178 0.62 10.38 -19.42
N LEU A 179 -0.49 10.89 -18.86
CA LEU A 179 -1.05 10.38 -17.61
C LEU A 179 -1.44 8.90 -17.68
N ILE A 180 -1.91 8.45 -18.83
CA ILE A 180 -2.33 7.06 -19.05
C ILE A 180 -1.14 6.12 -18.93
N THR A 181 0.07 6.55 -19.34
CA THR A 181 1.27 5.70 -19.23
C THR A 181 1.66 5.37 -17.80
N LEU A 182 1.31 6.21 -16.82
CA LEU A 182 1.51 5.87 -15.40
C LEU A 182 0.67 4.67 -14.98
N LEU A 183 -0.59 4.62 -15.43
CA LEU A 183 -1.52 3.51 -15.13
C LEU A 183 -1.20 2.25 -15.94
N GLN A 184 -0.47 2.39 -17.05
CA GLN A 184 0.01 1.28 -17.88
C GLN A 184 1.36 0.70 -17.42
N ASN A 185 1.92 1.24 -16.32
CA ASN A 185 3.14 0.72 -15.75
C ASN A 185 2.95 -0.77 -15.37
N PRO A 186 3.84 -1.69 -15.81
CA PRO A 186 3.72 -3.11 -15.47
C PRO A 186 3.69 -3.42 -13.97
N GLN A 187 4.25 -2.54 -13.14
CA GLN A 187 4.23 -2.65 -11.68
C GLN A 187 2.89 -2.19 -11.08
N TYR A 188 2.11 -1.34 -11.78
CA TYR A 188 0.93 -0.69 -11.24
C TYR A 188 -0.20 -1.66 -10.89
N GLN A 189 -0.59 -2.54 -11.81
CA GLN A 189 -1.75 -3.42 -11.61
C GLN A 189 -1.55 -4.42 -10.45
N PRO A 190 -0.42 -5.15 -10.37
CA PRO A 190 -0.18 -6.05 -9.25
C PRO A 190 -0.17 -5.32 -7.90
N GLU A 191 0.43 -4.14 -7.85
CA GLU A 191 0.54 -3.33 -6.64
C GLU A 191 -0.83 -2.77 -6.21
N PHE A 192 -1.62 -2.25 -7.16
CA PHE A 192 -2.95 -1.72 -6.89
C PHE A 192 -3.90 -2.78 -6.31
N LEU A 193 -3.95 -3.96 -6.92
CA LEU A 193 -4.80 -5.05 -6.44
C LEU A 193 -4.33 -5.59 -5.08
N HIS A 194 -3.02 -5.68 -4.88
CA HIS A 194 -2.47 -6.09 -3.59
C HIS A 194 -2.88 -5.13 -2.46
N VAL A 195 -2.79 -3.81 -2.70
CA VAL A 195 -3.22 -2.78 -1.74
C VAL A 195 -4.72 -2.81 -1.52
N LEU A 196 -5.52 -3.03 -2.57
CA LEU A 196 -6.98 -3.11 -2.46
C LEU A 196 -7.41 -4.27 -1.54
N PHE A 197 -6.84 -5.46 -1.72
CA PHE A 197 -7.10 -6.59 -0.81
C PHE A 197 -6.59 -6.30 0.62
N ALA A 198 -5.44 -5.66 0.78
CA ALA A 198 -4.94 -5.25 2.09
C ALA A 198 -5.91 -4.29 2.82
N ILE A 199 -6.54 -3.36 2.09
CA ILE A 199 -7.59 -2.47 2.62
C ILE A 199 -8.79 -3.28 3.12
N LEU A 200 -9.29 -4.23 2.33
CA LEU A 200 -10.43 -5.08 2.69
C LEU A 200 -10.12 -5.95 3.91
N ILE A 201 -8.94 -6.56 3.95
CA ILE A 201 -8.46 -7.38 5.07
C ILE A 201 -8.38 -6.54 6.35
N THR A 202 -7.72 -5.38 6.27
CA THR A 202 -7.53 -4.50 7.43
C THR A 202 -8.87 -4.01 7.95
N GLY A 203 -9.73 -3.43 7.10
CA GLY A 203 -11.03 -2.92 7.51
C GLY A 203 -11.94 -4.00 8.09
N GLY A 204 -11.99 -5.15 7.45
CA GLY A 204 -12.80 -6.27 7.90
C GLY A 204 -12.33 -6.85 9.23
N PHE A 205 -11.03 -7.11 9.42
CA PHE A 205 -10.53 -7.63 10.69
C PHE A 205 -10.54 -6.61 11.82
N VAL A 206 -10.30 -5.32 11.54
CA VAL A 206 -10.47 -4.27 12.57
C VAL A 206 -11.93 -4.20 13.02
N THR A 207 -12.88 -4.24 12.08
CA THR A 207 -14.32 -4.28 12.39
C THR A 207 -14.67 -5.50 13.22
N ALA A 208 -14.21 -6.70 12.84
CA ALA A 208 -14.48 -7.94 13.56
C ALA A 208 -13.83 -7.95 14.96
N GLY A 209 -12.56 -7.54 15.05
CA GLY A 209 -11.80 -7.53 16.30
C GLY A 209 -12.37 -6.54 17.33
N VAL A 210 -12.65 -5.30 16.90
CA VAL A 210 -13.29 -4.30 17.77
C VAL A 210 -14.68 -4.75 18.20
N SER A 211 -15.46 -5.36 17.29
CA SER A 211 -16.77 -5.90 17.63
C SER A 211 -16.68 -7.05 18.62
N ALA A 212 -15.75 -7.98 18.45
CA ALA A 212 -15.50 -9.07 19.39
C ALA A 212 -15.14 -8.53 20.79
N TRP A 213 -14.31 -7.49 20.84
CA TRP A 213 -13.99 -6.81 22.10
C TRP A 213 -15.25 -6.25 22.78
N GLN A 214 -16.16 -5.60 22.06
CA GLN A 214 -17.43 -5.08 22.61
C GLN A 214 -18.31 -6.22 23.13
N ILE A 215 -18.37 -7.35 22.42
CA ILE A 215 -19.13 -8.54 22.85
C ILE A 215 -18.58 -9.10 24.16
N LEU A 216 -17.27 -9.23 24.30
CA LEU A 216 -16.62 -9.68 25.53
C LEU A 216 -16.95 -8.78 26.74
N HIS A 217 -17.13 -7.50 26.50
CA HIS A 217 -17.53 -6.53 27.52
C HIS A 217 -19.07 -6.37 27.66
N LYS A 218 -19.85 -7.28 27.05
CA LYS A 218 -21.32 -7.32 27.10
C LYS A 218 -22.02 -6.02 26.64
N ARG A 219 -21.42 -5.29 25.71
CA ARG A 219 -21.95 -4.04 25.15
C ARG A 219 -22.65 -4.32 23.83
N ASP A 220 -23.94 -3.97 23.72
CA ASP A 220 -24.80 -4.11 22.52
C ASP A 220 -24.48 -5.40 21.70
N THR A 221 -24.45 -6.54 22.41
CA THR A 221 -23.97 -7.83 21.89
C THR A 221 -24.69 -8.25 20.59
N ALA A 222 -25.99 -7.92 20.47
CA ALA A 222 -26.75 -8.26 19.28
C ALA A 222 -26.25 -7.50 18.02
N ALA A 223 -26.01 -6.20 18.13
CA ALA A 223 -25.47 -5.39 17.03
C ALA A 223 -24.04 -5.79 16.68
N PHE A 224 -23.17 -5.95 17.68
CA PHE A 224 -21.77 -6.28 17.42
C PHE A 224 -21.57 -7.72 16.91
N LYS A 225 -22.45 -8.69 17.18
CA LYS A 225 -22.43 -10.01 16.51
C LYS A 225 -22.57 -9.88 14.99
N ILE A 226 -23.49 -9.01 14.54
CA ILE A 226 -23.67 -8.74 13.10
C ILE A 226 -22.42 -8.04 12.53
N ALA A 227 -21.84 -7.11 13.28
CA ALA A 227 -20.63 -6.43 12.85
C ALA A 227 -19.42 -7.37 12.71
N VAL A 228 -19.26 -8.37 13.61
CA VAL A 228 -18.28 -9.46 13.42
C VAL A 228 -18.51 -10.20 12.13
N GLN A 229 -19.76 -10.62 11.86
CA GLN A 229 -20.10 -11.36 10.63
C GLN A 229 -19.79 -10.55 9.37
N ILE A 230 -20.16 -9.28 9.33
CA ILE A 230 -19.88 -8.38 8.19
C ILE A 230 -18.37 -8.17 8.04
N GLY A 231 -17.64 -7.92 9.12
CA GLY A 231 -16.19 -7.78 9.08
C GLY A 231 -15.49 -9.02 8.53
N LEU A 232 -15.87 -10.21 9.01
CA LEU A 232 -15.30 -11.47 8.52
C LEU A 232 -15.72 -11.78 7.07
N LEU A 233 -16.96 -11.44 6.67
CA LEU A 233 -17.42 -11.62 5.29
C LEU A 233 -16.60 -10.79 4.29
N ILE A 234 -16.08 -9.64 4.71
CA ILE A 234 -15.19 -8.80 3.90
C ILE A 234 -13.75 -9.32 3.95
N ALA A 235 -13.25 -9.60 5.17
CA ALA A 235 -11.83 -9.91 5.37
C ALA A 235 -11.44 -11.30 4.85
N LEU A 236 -12.24 -12.34 5.10
CA LEU A 236 -11.84 -13.71 4.79
C LEU A 236 -11.69 -13.99 3.30
N PRO A 237 -12.64 -13.60 2.40
CA PRO A 237 -12.43 -13.76 0.96
C PRO A 237 -11.20 -12.99 0.47
N ALA A 238 -11.01 -11.75 0.92
CA ALA A 238 -9.84 -10.95 0.57
C ALA A 238 -8.54 -11.60 1.06
N ALA A 239 -8.50 -12.10 2.29
CA ALA A 239 -7.35 -12.81 2.86
C ALA A 239 -7.04 -14.12 2.13
N PHE A 240 -8.06 -14.80 1.60
CA PHE A 240 -7.87 -16.00 0.80
C PHE A 240 -7.31 -15.70 -0.60
N LEU A 241 -7.68 -14.57 -1.20
CA LEU A 241 -7.20 -14.13 -2.51
C LEU A 241 -5.83 -13.42 -2.46
N GLN A 242 -5.48 -12.82 -1.32
CA GLN A 242 -4.24 -12.04 -1.16
C GLN A 242 -2.96 -12.83 -1.48
N PRO A 243 -2.79 -14.12 -1.14
CA PRO A 243 -1.59 -14.88 -1.51
C PRO A 243 -1.39 -14.99 -3.02
N ALA A 244 -2.45 -15.23 -3.80
CA ALA A 244 -2.36 -15.27 -5.25
C ALA A 244 -1.95 -13.91 -5.83
N GLN A 245 -2.51 -12.83 -5.30
CA GLN A 245 -2.13 -11.47 -5.70
C GLN A 245 -0.73 -11.09 -5.24
N GLY A 246 -0.28 -11.63 -4.09
CA GLY A 246 1.09 -11.48 -3.60
C GLY A 246 2.10 -12.20 -4.51
N ASP A 247 1.72 -13.34 -5.09
CA ASP A 247 2.51 -14.07 -6.08
C ASP A 247 2.72 -13.24 -7.36
N ASP A 248 1.65 -12.66 -7.92
CA ASP A 248 1.73 -11.73 -9.06
C ASP A 248 2.67 -10.54 -8.77
N GLN A 249 2.56 -9.95 -7.56
CA GLN A 249 3.44 -8.87 -7.11
C GLN A 249 4.89 -9.33 -6.96
N GLY A 250 5.12 -10.54 -6.47
CA GLY A 250 6.43 -11.17 -6.36
C GLY A 250 7.08 -11.39 -7.73
N ALA A 251 6.33 -11.95 -8.67
CA ALA A 251 6.79 -12.19 -10.04
C ALA A 251 7.12 -10.87 -10.76
N ALA A 252 6.27 -9.84 -10.62
CA ALA A 252 6.54 -8.51 -11.16
C ALA A 252 7.82 -7.90 -10.56
N THR A 253 8.01 -8.02 -9.24
CA THR A 253 9.21 -7.53 -8.56
C THR A 253 10.46 -8.30 -9.01
N ALA A 254 10.39 -9.61 -9.17
CA ALA A 254 11.49 -10.43 -9.66
C ALA A 254 11.92 -10.02 -11.08
N ALA A 255 10.97 -9.71 -11.95
CA ALA A 255 11.22 -9.31 -13.33
C ALA A 255 11.75 -7.87 -13.46
N LEU A 256 11.14 -6.92 -12.75
CA LEU A 256 11.40 -5.49 -12.91
C LEU A 256 12.49 -4.96 -11.97
N GLN A 257 12.61 -5.56 -10.78
CA GLN A 257 13.53 -5.13 -9.72
C GLN A 257 14.29 -6.34 -9.13
N PRO A 258 15.08 -7.07 -9.92
CA PRO A 258 15.71 -8.32 -9.47
C PRO A 258 16.60 -8.16 -8.23
N MET A 259 17.27 -7.02 -8.05
CA MET A 259 18.06 -6.74 -6.84
C MET A 259 17.17 -6.64 -5.60
N LYS A 260 16.04 -5.94 -5.70
CA LYS A 260 15.08 -5.83 -4.61
C LYS A 260 14.48 -7.18 -4.25
N PHE A 261 14.10 -7.97 -5.25
CA PHE A 261 13.54 -9.30 -5.04
C PHE A 261 14.53 -10.21 -4.30
N THR A 262 15.79 -10.27 -4.76
CA THR A 262 16.83 -11.10 -4.11
C THR A 262 17.17 -10.61 -2.70
N ALA A 263 17.09 -9.29 -2.45
CA ALA A 263 17.31 -8.71 -1.12
C ALA A 263 16.18 -9.06 -0.15
N ILE A 264 14.91 -9.00 -0.59
CA ILE A 264 13.75 -9.40 0.22
C ILE A 264 13.83 -10.89 0.59
N GLU A 265 14.26 -11.74 -0.36
CA GLU A 265 14.44 -13.17 -0.13
C GLU A 265 15.72 -13.50 0.69
N GLY A 266 16.53 -12.50 1.03
CA GLY A 266 17.81 -12.73 1.73
C GLY A 266 18.83 -13.54 0.93
N ARG A 267 18.71 -13.60 -0.37
CA ARG A 267 19.50 -14.49 -1.25
C ARG A 267 20.77 -13.80 -1.72
N TYR A 268 21.92 -14.14 -1.13
CA TYR A 268 23.22 -13.62 -1.57
C TYR A 268 23.75 -14.32 -2.82
N ASN A 269 23.61 -15.65 -2.90
CA ASN A 269 24.10 -16.47 -4.00
C ASN A 269 22.98 -17.01 -4.87
N THR A 270 23.30 -17.39 -6.10
CA THR A 270 22.35 -18.06 -6.98
C THR A 270 22.01 -19.43 -6.41
N GLU A 271 20.72 -19.74 -6.32
CA GLU A 271 20.17 -20.97 -5.78
C GLU A 271 19.24 -21.64 -6.80
N GLY A 272 19.10 -22.97 -6.70
CA GLY A 272 18.34 -23.77 -7.66
C GLY A 272 19.17 -24.13 -8.90
N SER A 273 18.59 -24.96 -9.74
CA SER A 273 19.17 -25.49 -10.98
C SER A 273 18.09 -25.73 -12.03
N ALA A 274 18.44 -26.27 -13.18
CA ALA A 274 17.45 -26.66 -14.21
C ALA A 274 16.43 -27.72 -13.70
N THR A 275 16.83 -28.51 -12.71
CA THR A 275 16.01 -29.62 -12.16
C THR A 275 15.46 -29.35 -10.77
N THR A 276 15.98 -28.36 -10.06
CA THR A 276 15.56 -27.98 -8.70
C THR A 276 15.30 -26.48 -8.63
N GLY A 277 14.27 -26.07 -7.89
CA GLY A 277 14.03 -24.65 -7.61
C GLY A 277 14.84 -24.13 -6.43
N ALA A 278 14.90 -22.82 -6.30
CA ALA A 278 15.40 -22.15 -5.11
C ALA A 278 14.39 -22.27 -3.96
N PRO A 279 14.83 -22.42 -2.71
CA PRO A 279 13.94 -22.43 -1.56
C PRO A 279 13.36 -21.03 -1.29
N TRP A 280 12.22 -21.00 -0.62
CA TRP A 280 11.64 -19.79 -0.06
C TRP A 280 11.87 -19.72 1.44
N ALA A 281 12.50 -18.66 1.91
CA ALA A 281 12.79 -18.44 3.33
C ALA A 281 11.56 -17.87 4.05
N MET A 282 10.88 -18.70 4.84
CA MET A 282 9.75 -18.27 5.68
C MET A 282 10.20 -17.35 6.84
N ALA A 283 11.36 -17.64 7.40
CA ALA A 283 12.01 -16.86 8.44
C ALA A 283 13.53 -17.00 8.25
N ALA A 284 14.25 -15.88 8.35
CA ALA A 284 15.68 -15.85 8.13
C ALA A 284 16.40 -14.96 9.13
N LEU A 285 17.57 -15.42 9.58
CA LEU A 285 18.56 -14.61 10.27
C LEU A 285 19.68 -14.32 9.29
N ILE A 286 19.84 -13.05 8.94
CA ILE A 286 20.81 -12.57 7.97
C ILE A 286 22.02 -12.03 8.70
N ASN A 287 23.21 -12.53 8.35
CA ASN A 287 24.48 -11.94 8.74
C ASN A 287 25.07 -11.20 7.53
N GLU A 288 24.92 -9.89 7.54
CA GLU A 288 25.41 -9.03 6.45
C GLU A 288 26.93 -9.05 6.32
N LYS A 289 27.64 -9.16 7.45
CA LYS A 289 29.11 -9.16 7.48
C LYS A 289 29.71 -10.37 6.77
N ASP A 290 29.16 -11.54 7.04
CA ASP A 290 29.63 -12.81 6.45
C ASP A 290 28.82 -13.19 5.19
N ARG A 291 27.80 -12.42 4.84
CA ARG A 291 26.88 -12.69 3.72
C ARG A 291 26.26 -14.09 3.79
N THR A 292 25.90 -14.50 4.99
CA THR A 292 25.29 -15.81 5.26
C THR A 292 23.87 -15.65 5.75
N VAL A 293 23.02 -16.63 5.42
CA VAL A 293 21.63 -16.68 5.79
C VAL A 293 21.33 -18.01 6.45
N LYS A 294 20.78 -17.99 7.67
CA LYS A 294 20.20 -19.16 8.32
C LYS A 294 18.68 -19.03 8.24
N ALA A 295 18.04 -19.89 7.48
CA ALA A 295 16.62 -19.78 7.21
C ALA A 295 15.87 -21.09 7.48
N VAL A 296 14.61 -20.96 7.90
CA VAL A 296 13.61 -22.01 7.80
C VAL A 296 12.94 -21.84 6.44
N SER A 297 13.12 -22.79 5.53
CA SER A 297 12.74 -22.63 4.13
C SER A 297 11.85 -23.76 3.63
N ILE A 298 10.99 -23.44 2.66
CA ILE A 298 10.22 -24.42 1.90
C ILE A 298 10.94 -24.64 0.55
N PRO A 299 11.30 -25.89 0.19
CA PRO A 299 12.01 -26.18 -1.04
C PRO A 299 11.22 -25.74 -2.28
N ASN A 300 11.93 -25.26 -3.32
CA ASN A 300 11.42 -24.88 -4.65
C ASN A 300 10.43 -23.72 -4.70
N LEU A 301 9.86 -23.29 -3.57
CA LEU A 301 8.81 -22.27 -3.53
C LEU A 301 9.34 -20.87 -3.85
N GLY A 302 10.63 -20.59 -3.60
CA GLY A 302 11.25 -19.31 -3.97
C GLY A 302 11.35 -19.13 -5.50
N THR A 303 11.57 -20.21 -6.26
CA THR A 303 11.50 -20.15 -7.72
C THR A 303 10.08 -19.97 -8.20
N TYR A 304 9.10 -20.62 -7.54
CA TYR A 304 7.70 -20.45 -7.88
C TYR A 304 7.25 -19.00 -7.77
N PHE A 305 7.51 -18.34 -6.66
CA PHE A 305 7.15 -16.93 -6.44
C PHE A 305 7.87 -15.94 -7.38
N GLY A 306 9.00 -16.31 -7.94
CA GLY A 306 9.73 -15.44 -8.87
C GLY A 306 9.49 -15.71 -10.34
N LYS A 307 9.06 -16.95 -10.71
CA LYS A 307 8.99 -17.40 -12.11
C LYS A 307 7.77 -18.27 -12.44
N ASN A 308 6.88 -18.52 -11.50
CA ASN A 308 5.73 -19.40 -11.63
C ASN A 308 6.09 -20.84 -12.06
N THR A 309 7.29 -21.31 -11.67
CA THR A 309 7.77 -22.67 -11.92
C THR A 309 8.47 -23.22 -10.67
N PHE A 310 8.40 -24.53 -10.45
CA PHE A 310 9.05 -25.17 -9.30
C PHE A 310 10.51 -25.52 -9.56
N THR A 311 11.02 -25.31 -10.76
CA THR A 311 12.41 -25.59 -11.15
C THR A 311 13.03 -24.38 -11.84
N GLY A 312 14.35 -24.28 -11.76
CA GLY A 312 15.10 -23.16 -12.33
C GLY A 312 15.93 -22.42 -11.31
N ALA A 313 17.08 -21.94 -11.74
CA ALA A 313 17.95 -21.14 -10.90
C ALA A 313 17.37 -19.73 -10.68
N MET A 314 17.41 -19.25 -9.45
CA MET A 314 17.12 -17.87 -9.05
C MET A 314 18.42 -17.15 -8.74
N PRO A 315 18.70 -16.01 -9.38
CA PRO A 315 19.93 -15.27 -9.12
C PRO A 315 19.93 -14.74 -7.67
N GLY A 316 21.10 -14.66 -7.06
CA GLY A 316 21.31 -13.96 -5.82
C GLY A 316 21.85 -12.55 -6.04
N MET A 317 21.91 -11.72 -4.97
CA MET A 317 22.39 -10.34 -5.02
C MET A 317 23.76 -10.22 -5.68
N ASN A 318 24.68 -11.15 -5.41
CA ASN A 318 26.03 -11.14 -6.01
C ASN A 318 25.99 -11.28 -7.55
N ALA A 319 25.09 -12.11 -8.08
CA ALA A 319 24.94 -12.29 -9.52
C ALA A 319 24.26 -11.08 -10.17
N VAL A 320 23.21 -10.54 -9.52
CA VAL A 320 22.50 -9.35 -10.00
C VAL A 320 23.41 -8.12 -9.98
N ALA A 321 24.25 -7.95 -8.94
CA ALA A 321 25.24 -6.87 -8.88
C ALA A 321 26.23 -6.95 -10.06
N LYS A 322 26.78 -8.15 -10.35
CA LYS A 322 27.65 -8.35 -11.52
C LYS A 322 26.95 -8.02 -12.83
N MET A 323 25.68 -8.39 -12.97
CA MET A 323 24.88 -8.06 -14.17
C MET A 323 24.69 -6.54 -14.30
N TYR A 324 24.42 -5.81 -13.21
CA TYR A 324 24.28 -4.38 -13.23
C TYR A 324 25.61 -3.66 -13.52
N HIS A 325 26.74 -4.14 -12.98
CA HIS A 325 28.04 -3.63 -13.34
C HIS A 325 28.30 -3.78 -14.85
N ALA A 326 28.06 -4.97 -15.39
CA ALA A 326 28.27 -5.23 -16.82
C ALA A 326 27.37 -4.35 -17.71
N LYS A 327 26.13 -4.07 -17.27
CA LYS A 327 25.16 -3.29 -18.04
C LYS A 327 25.40 -1.77 -17.96
N PHE A 328 25.83 -1.28 -16.80
CA PHE A 328 25.86 0.17 -16.51
C PHE A 328 27.26 0.71 -16.27
N ASP A 329 28.29 -0.15 -16.31
CA ASP A 329 29.69 0.21 -15.99
C ASP A 329 29.81 1.03 -14.69
N LYS A 330 29.06 0.65 -13.68
CA LYS A 330 28.98 1.34 -12.40
C LYS A 330 29.01 0.35 -11.24
N THR A 331 29.65 0.77 -10.16
CA THR A 331 29.55 0.13 -8.85
C THR A 331 28.12 0.29 -8.31
N VAL A 332 27.42 -0.81 -8.09
CA VAL A 332 26.11 -0.85 -7.46
C VAL A 332 26.26 -1.11 -5.97
#